data_a8d2e27561e9d8ac934d2fd43e527b55
#
_entry.id   a8d2e27561e9d8ac934d2fd43e527b55
#
_cell.length_a   1.000
_cell.length_b   1.000
_cell.length_c   1.000
_cell.angle_alpha   90.00
_cell.angle_beta   90.00
_cell.angle_gamma   90.00
#
_symmetry.space_group_name_H-M   'P 1'
#
loop_
_entity.id
_entity.type
_entity.pdbx_description
1 polymer ?
#
loop_
_entity_poly.entity_id
_entity_poly.type
_entity_poly.pdbx_seq_one_letter_code
_entity_poly.pdbx_strand_id
1 'polypeptide(L)'
;MKIVVTVVESSKGTKHCINVIDGKDVVHSSTATTIKERDTIIWNLADLYDTVEINIQTPKQQAKVFKYSEIPSIPVLDEDEAVDFFEDKTEWVFDRIVQAVTEGLFTKSGDVRLFELNGSNTYMTAEKSGWRAGVKSALEYYIAVEAFEKCTPTKQLLEKL
;
A
#
# COMPACT_ATOMS: atom_id res chain seq x y z
N MET A 1 17.72 -9.45 22.54
CA MET A 1 18.22 -9.10 21.16
C MET A 1 17.53 -9.94 20.13
N LYS A 2 17.43 -9.46 18.89
CA LYS A 2 16.91 -10.23 17.75
C LYS A 2 17.76 -9.98 16.50
N ILE A 3 17.90 -11.00 15.66
CA ILE A 3 18.48 -10.85 14.32
C ILE A 3 17.34 -10.64 13.33
N VAL A 4 17.36 -9.55 12.59
CA VAL A 4 16.41 -9.27 11.51
C VAL A 4 17.18 -9.33 10.19
N VAL A 5 16.75 -10.24 9.32
CA VAL A 5 17.29 -10.38 7.98
C VAL A 5 16.29 -9.81 6.98
N THR A 6 16.69 -8.75 6.29
CA THR A 6 15.93 -8.12 5.23
C THR A 6 16.50 -8.57 3.88
N VAL A 7 15.67 -9.20 3.06
CA VAL A 7 16.07 -9.65 1.72
C VAL A 7 15.68 -8.58 0.71
N VAL A 8 16.64 -8.04 -0.03
CA VAL A 8 16.44 -7.02 -1.07
C VAL A 8 16.75 -7.63 -2.43
N GLU A 9 15.75 -7.69 -3.31
CA GLU A 9 15.91 -8.12 -4.70
C GLU A 9 16.08 -6.89 -5.59
N SER A 10 17.05 -6.93 -6.47
CA SER A 10 17.32 -5.87 -7.45
C SER A 10 17.69 -6.48 -8.81
N SER A 11 17.74 -5.65 -9.85
CA SER A 11 18.23 -6.07 -11.18
C SER A 11 19.68 -6.57 -11.16
N LYS A 12 20.43 -6.30 -10.10
CA LYS A 12 21.83 -6.73 -9.89
C LYS A 12 21.95 -8.01 -9.05
N GLY A 13 20.83 -8.59 -8.59
CA GLY A 13 20.77 -9.79 -7.78
C GLY A 13 20.13 -9.59 -6.41
N THR A 14 20.16 -10.63 -5.60
CA THR A 14 19.59 -10.66 -4.24
C THR A 14 20.66 -10.25 -3.23
N LYS A 15 20.29 -9.37 -2.30
CA LYS A 15 21.13 -8.96 -1.16
C LYS A 15 20.39 -9.22 0.15
N HIS A 16 21.07 -9.83 1.10
CA HIS A 16 20.56 -10.05 2.45
C HIS A 16 21.21 -9.03 3.40
N CYS A 17 20.41 -8.15 3.97
CA CYS A 17 20.85 -7.22 5.02
C CYS A 17 20.52 -7.83 6.37
N ILE A 18 21.55 -8.06 7.20
CA ILE A 18 21.46 -8.75 8.48
C ILE A 18 21.73 -7.73 9.58
N ASN A 19 20.73 -7.46 10.42
CA ASN A 19 20.85 -6.52 11.52
C ASN A 19 20.57 -7.22 12.85
N VAL A 20 21.43 -6.95 13.84
CA VAL A 20 21.16 -7.31 15.24
C VAL A 20 20.53 -6.10 15.90
N ILE A 21 19.34 -6.28 16.51
CA ILE A 21 18.56 -5.22 17.09
C ILE A 21 18.39 -5.49 18.60
N ASP A 22 18.71 -4.49 19.41
CA ASP A 22 18.41 -4.46 20.83
C ASP A 22 17.40 -3.33 21.12
N GLY A 23 16.18 -3.70 21.50
CA GLY A 23 15.10 -2.75 21.63
C GLY A 23 14.76 -2.04 20.32
N LYS A 24 15.18 -0.79 20.17
CA LYS A 24 15.01 0.05 18.96
C LYS A 24 16.31 0.30 18.21
N ASP A 25 17.45 -0.11 18.78
CA ASP A 25 18.77 0.23 18.26
C ASP A 25 19.35 -0.91 17.43
N VAL A 26 20.01 -0.56 16.32
CA VAL A 26 20.78 -1.51 15.52
C VAL A 26 22.20 -1.55 16.10
N VAL A 27 22.56 -2.65 16.76
CA VAL A 27 23.86 -2.80 17.41
C VAL A 27 24.90 -3.46 16.50
N HIS A 28 24.47 -4.15 15.45
CA HIS A 28 25.33 -4.73 14.43
C HIS A 28 24.62 -4.77 13.07
N SER A 29 25.37 -4.56 11.99
CA SER A 29 24.84 -4.67 10.62
C SER A 29 25.87 -5.35 9.71
N SER A 30 25.40 -6.33 8.94
CA SER A 30 26.18 -7.07 7.94
C SER A 30 25.37 -7.30 6.67
N THR A 31 26.02 -7.68 5.58
CA THR A 31 25.35 -8.00 4.32
C THR A 31 25.91 -9.27 3.72
N ALA A 32 25.03 -10.06 3.07
CA ALA A 32 25.37 -11.26 2.31
C ALA A 32 24.74 -11.23 0.92
N THR A 33 25.37 -11.85 -0.05
CA THR A 33 24.90 -11.96 -1.43
C THR A 33 24.36 -13.36 -1.74
N THR A 34 24.65 -14.32 -0.90
CA THR A 34 24.18 -15.71 -1.01
C THR A 34 23.51 -16.18 0.26
N ILE A 35 22.62 -17.17 0.13
CA ILE A 35 21.96 -17.81 1.27
C ILE A 35 23.01 -18.45 2.22
N LYS A 36 24.02 -19.11 1.68
CA LYS A 36 25.07 -19.76 2.46
C LYS A 36 25.88 -18.75 3.30
N GLU A 37 26.25 -17.63 2.69
CA GLU A 37 26.95 -16.54 3.38
C GLU A 37 26.07 -15.93 4.47
N ARG A 38 24.79 -15.66 4.15
CA ARG A 38 23.79 -15.18 5.11
C ARG A 38 23.70 -16.10 6.33
N ASP A 39 23.53 -17.40 6.11
CA ASP A 39 23.36 -18.37 7.19
C ASP A 39 24.63 -18.46 8.05
N THR A 40 25.81 -18.41 7.45
CA THR A 40 27.07 -18.35 8.19
C THR A 40 27.17 -17.12 9.09
N ILE A 41 26.79 -15.93 8.57
CA ILE A 41 26.76 -14.68 9.36
C ILE A 41 25.76 -14.78 10.50
N ILE A 42 24.55 -15.30 10.25
CA ILE A 42 23.52 -15.47 11.27
C ILE A 42 24.01 -16.37 12.41
N TRP A 43 24.63 -17.52 12.10
CA TRP A 43 25.17 -18.43 13.11
C TRP A 43 26.25 -17.76 13.96
N ASN A 44 27.17 -17.05 13.33
CA ASN A 44 28.25 -16.34 14.07
C ASN A 44 27.69 -15.24 14.97
N LEU A 45 26.66 -14.52 14.52
CA LEU A 45 26.01 -13.49 15.32
C LEU A 45 25.16 -14.08 16.45
N ALA A 46 24.51 -15.23 16.22
CA ALA A 46 23.76 -15.94 17.25
C ALA A 46 24.66 -16.39 18.40
N ASP A 47 25.83 -16.93 18.09
CA ASP A 47 26.83 -17.30 19.09
C ASP A 47 27.38 -16.09 19.85
N LEU A 48 27.63 -14.97 19.14
CA LEU A 48 28.20 -13.76 19.72
C LEU A 48 27.25 -13.05 20.71
N TYR A 49 25.96 -13.09 20.44
CA TYR A 49 24.93 -12.34 21.19
C TYR A 49 24.05 -13.18 22.12
N ASP A 50 24.34 -14.46 22.28
CA ASP A 50 23.82 -15.42 23.28
C ASP A 50 22.30 -15.50 23.46
N THR A 51 21.49 -15.12 22.55
CA THR A 51 20.07 -15.47 22.44
C THR A 51 19.42 -14.75 21.27
N VAL A 52 18.86 -15.45 20.34
CA VAL A 52 18.44 -14.74 19.17
C VAL A 52 17.12 -15.23 18.63
N GLU A 53 16.16 -14.35 18.63
CA GLU A 53 15.03 -14.43 17.76
C GLU A 53 15.49 -14.09 16.34
N ILE A 54 15.47 -15.06 15.43
CA ILE A 54 15.83 -14.87 14.01
C ILE A 54 14.55 -14.61 13.23
N ASN A 55 14.45 -13.44 12.62
CA ASN A 55 13.32 -13.05 11.77
C ASN A 55 13.82 -12.76 10.34
N ILE A 56 13.53 -13.67 9.40
CA ILE A 56 13.89 -13.52 7.99
C ILE A 56 12.71 -12.93 7.24
N GLN A 57 12.83 -11.67 6.87
CA GLN A 57 11.84 -10.95 6.08
C GLN A 57 12.17 -11.08 4.59
N THR A 58 11.42 -11.93 3.90
CA THR A 58 11.49 -12.03 2.43
C THR A 58 10.80 -10.83 1.78
N PRO A 59 11.08 -10.50 0.50
CA PRO A 59 10.39 -9.43 -0.22
C PRO A 59 8.87 -9.55 -0.19
N LYS A 60 8.33 -10.78 -0.11
CA LYS A 60 6.88 -11.02 0.07
C LYS A 60 6.37 -10.66 1.47
N GLN A 61 7.23 -10.73 2.50
CA GLN A 61 6.90 -10.35 3.88
C GLN A 61 7.20 -8.87 4.15
N GLN A 62 8.08 -8.27 3.35
CA GLN A 62 8.30 -6.82 3.29
C GLN A 62 7.26 -6.10 2.41
N ALA A 63 6.35 -6.84 1.79
CA ALA A 63 5.20 -6.22 1.16
C ALA A 63 4.67 -5.21 2.19
N LYS A 64 4.84 -3.92 1.87
CA LYS A 64 4.38 -2.78 2.65
C LYS A 64 3.06 -3.20 3.27
N VAL A 65 2.95 -3.15 4.59
CA VAL A 65 1.66 -3.26 5.25
C VAL A 65 0.84 -2.13 4.63
N PHE A 66 0.06 -2.49 3.63
CA PHE A 66 -0.78 -1.53 2.95
C PHE A 66 -1.86 -1.18 3.97
N LYS A 67 -1.77 0.03 4.53
CA LYS A 67 -2.84 0.56 5.35
C LYS A 67 -3.97 0.88 4.40
N TYR A 68 -5.04 0.07 4.47
CA TYR A 68 -6.31 0.46 3.86
C TYR A 68 -6.71 1.83 4.43
N SER A 69 -7.13 2.71 3.55
CA SER A 69 -7.78 3.93 4.01
C SER A 69 -9.07 3.59 4.71
N GLU A 70 -9.39 4.33 5.73
CA GLU A 70 -10.69 4.28 6.35
C GLU A 70 -11.76 4.65 5.32
N ILE A 71 -12.81 3.81 5.18
CA ILE A 71 -13.89 4.08 4.24
C ILE A 71 -14.73 5.21 4.83
N PRO A 72 -14.82 6.37 4.15
CA PRO A 72 -15.57 7.49 4.70
C PRO A 72 -17.07 7.19 4.71
N SER A 73 -17.72 7.52 5.83
CA SER A 73 -19.17 7.47 5.95
C SER A 73 -19.77 8.79 5.50
N ILE A 74 -20.84 8.73 4.70
CA ILE A 74 -21.60 9.87 4.23
C ILE A 74 -23.01 9.88 4.82
N PRO A 75 -23.58 11.06 5.15
CA PRO A 75 -24.86 11.15 5.86
C PRO A 75 -26.05 11.07 4.90
N VAL A 76 -26.05 10.08 4.03
CA VAL A 76 -27.11 9.84 3.03
C VAL A 76 -27.63 8.41 3.15
N LEU A 77 -28.88 8.20 2.80
CA LEU A 77 -29.55 6.91 2.96
C LEU A 77 -29.54 6.06 1.68
N ASP A 78 -29.40 6.69 0.53
CA ASP A 78 -29.40 6.03 -0.78
C ASP A 78 -28.47 6.70 -1.79
N GLU A 79 -28.40 6.13 -3.00
CA GLU A 79 -27.51 6.59 -4.06
C GLU A 79 -27.97 7.93 -4.67
N ASP A 80 -29.27 8.20 -4.72
CA ASP A 80 -29.79 9.44 -5.27
C ASP A 80 -29.42 10.64 -4.39
N GLU A 81 -29.58 10.51 -3.06
CA GLU A 81 -29.13 11.50 -2.09
C GLU A 81 -27.60 11.68 -2.13
N ALA A 82 -26.85 10.61 -2.44
CA ALA A 82 -25.40 10.69 -2.56
C ALA A 82 -24.95 11.55 -3.74
N VAL A 83 -25.66 11.55 -4.86
CA VAL A 83 -25.35 12.40 -6.02
C VAL A 83 -25.41 13.87 -5.63
N ASP A 84 -26.49 14.30 -5.00
CA ASP A 84 -26.66 15.69 -4.55
C ASP A 84 -25.59 16.07 -3.51
N PHE A 85 -25.28 15.16 -2.59
CA PHE A 85 -24.25 15.36 -1.56
C PHE A 85 -22.86 15.58 -2.16
N PHE A 86 -22.56 14.99 -3.31
CA PHE A 86 -21.24 15.04 -3.94
C PHE A 86 -21.05 16.23 -4.88
N GLU A 87 -22.11 16.96 -5.28
CA GLU A 87 -22.00 18.08 -6.22
C GLU A 87 -20.95 19.11 -5.77
N ASP A 88 -20.97 19.48 -4.46
CA ASP A 88 -20.02 20.43 -3.88
C ASP A 88 -18.69 19.80 -3.41
N LYS A 89 -18.52 18.48 -3.57
CA LYS A 89 -17.39 17.71 -3.04
C LYS A 89 -16.66 16.90 -4.12
N THR A 90 -16.76 17.33 -5.36
CA THR A 90 -16.27 16.62 -6.54
C THR A 90 -14.81 16.20 -6.42
N GLU A 91 -13.93 17.09 -5.92
CA GLU A 91 -12.51 16.76 -5.73
C GLU A 91 -12.32 15.63 -4.73
N TRP A 92 -13.00 15.70 -3.59
CA TRP A 92 -12.93 14.67 -2.55
C TRP A 92 -13.46 13.31 -3.03
N VAL A 93 -14.51 13.31 -3.88
CA VAL A 93 -15.03 12.09 -4.51
C VAL A 93 -13.99 11.47 -5.42
N PHE A 94 -13.34 12.25 -6.27
CA PHE A 94 -12.30 11.75 -7.16
C PHE A 94 -11.06 11.29 -6.41
N ASP A 95 -10.64 11.98 -5.35
CA ASP A 95 -9.57 11.54 -4.47
C ASP A 95 -9.88 10.15 -3.89
N ARG A 96 -11.12 9.93 -3.44
CA ARG A 96 -11.55 8.63 -2.91
C ARG A 96 -11.60 7.54 -3.97
N ILE A 97 -12.08 7.83 -5.18
CA ILE A 97 -12.08 6.89 -6.30
C ILE A 97 -10.65 6.44 -6.64
N VAL A 98 -9.73 7.37 -6.83
CA VAL A 98 -8.32 7.09 -7.14
C VAL A 98 -7.68 6.24 -6.05
N GLN A 99 -7.93 6.59 -4.78
CA GLN A 99 -7.43 5.86 -3.62
C GLN A 99 -7.99 4.44 -3.57
N ALA A 100 -9.31 4.27 -3.67
CA ALA A 100 -9.96 2.96 -3.59
C ALA A 100 -9.53 2.03 -4.74
N VAL A 101 -9.43 2.55 -5.96
CA VAL A 101 -8.94 1.79 -7.12
C VAL A 101 -7.47 1.38 -6.93
N THR A 102 -6.64 2.25 -6.36
CA THR A 102 -5.24 1.91 -6.02
C THR A 102 -5.20 0.75 -5.02
N GLU A 103 -6.04 0.80 -3.99
CA GLU A 103 -6.21 -0.28 -3.01
C GLU A 103 -6.69 -1.58 -3.66
N GLY A 104 -7.70 -1.49 -4.54
CA GLY A 104 -8.25 -2.63 -5.26
C GLY A 104 -7.25 -3.32 -6.18
N LEU A 105 -6.40 -2.56 -6.87
CA LEU A 105 -5.30 -3.11 -7.67
C LEU A 105 -4.27 -3.85 -6.80
N PHE A 106 -3.92 -3.26 -5.67
CA PHE A 106 -2.97 -3.86 -4.73
C PHE A 106 -3.50 -5.17 -4.15
N THR A 107 -4.78 -5.21 -3.77
CA THR A 107 -5.44 -6.39 -3.17
C THR A 107 -5.97 -7.39 -4.19
N LYS A 108 -5.91 -7.05 -5.48
CA LYS A 108 -6.49 -7.84 -6.58
C LYS A 108 -7.99 -8.10 -6.40
N SER A 109 -8.70 -7.13 -5.84
CA SER A 109 -10.15 -7.19 -5.65
C SER A 109 -10.89 -7.07 -6.99
N GLY A 110 -12.12 -7.59 -7.04
CA GLY A 110 -13.03 -7.42 -8.19
C GLY A 110 -13.85 -6.13 -8.10
N ASP A 111 -14.02 -5.62 -6.88
CA ASP A 111 -14.75 -4.40 -6.54
C ASP A 111 -14.05 -3.66 -5.40
N VAL A 112 -14.36 -2.40 -5.23
CA VAL A 112 -13.85 -1.57 -4.14
C VAL A 112 -14.96 -0.77 -3.49
N ARG A 113 -14.87 -0.58 -2.18
CA ARG A 113 -15.80 0.24 -1.41
C ARG A 113 -15.36 1.70 -1.48
N LEU A 114 -16.27 2.55 -1.91
CA LEU A 114 -16.03 4.00 -2.01
C LEU A 114 -16.47 4.72 -0.74
N PHE A 115 -17.72 4.56 -0.37
CA PHE A 115 -18.35 5.25 0.76
C PHE A 115 -19.27 4.32 1.52
N GLU A 116 -19.40 4.52 2.82
CA GLU A 116 -20.42 3.90 3.66
C GLU A 116 -21.63 4.84 3.77
N LEU A 117 -22.83 4.29 3.60
CA LEU A 117 -24.06 5.07 3.72
C LEU A 117 -24.50 5.15 5.19
N ASN A 118 -24.51 6.35 5.75
CA ASN A 118 -25.06 6.68 7.07
C ASN A 118 -24.61 5.74 8.22
N GLY A 119 -23.38 5.19 8.14
CA GLY A 119 -22.86 4.28 9.17
C GLY A 119 -23.61 2.94 9.29
N SER A 120 -24.34 2.54 8.23
CA SER A 120 -25.24 1.39 8.23
C SER A 120 -24.61 0.07 7.78
N ASN A 121 -23.29 0.02 7.57
CA ASN A 121 -22.57 -1.07 6.90
C ASN A 121 -23.05 -1.33 5.44
N THR A 122 -23.77 -0.40 4.85
CA THR A 122 -24.12 -0.40 3.43
C THR A 122 -23.09 0.46 2.69
N TYR A 123 -22.58 -0.04 1.57
CA TYR A 123 -21.47 0.61 0.87
C TYR A 123 -21.81 0.90 -0.59
N MET A 124 -21.46 2.10 -1.04
CA MET A 124 -21.30 2.38 -2.46
C MET A 124 -20.02 1.71 -2.94
N THR A 125 -20.10 0.93 -4.00
CA THR A 125 -18.98 0.17 -4.56
C THR A 125 -18.72 0.53 -6.01
N ALA A 126 -17.48 0.35 -6.46
CA ALA A 126 -17.11 0.42 -7.86
C ALA A 126 -16.58 -0.93 -8.32
N GLU A 127 -17.22 -1.52 -9.32
CA GLU A 127 -16.75 -2.71 -9.98
C GLU A 127 -15.50 -2.44 -10.83
N LYS A 128 -14.65 -3.44 -10.97
CA LYS A 128 -13.40 -3.36 -11.72
C LYS A 128 -13.59 -2.90 -13.17
N SER A 129 -14.71 -3.26 -13.80
CA SER A 129 -15.09 -2.83 -15.14
C SER A 129 -15.22 -1.31 -15.29
N GLY A 130 -15.60 -0.60 -14.20
CA GLY A 130 -15.77 0.85 -14.16
C GLY A 130 -14.53 1.63 -13.71
N TRP A 131 -13.50 0.95 -13.17
CA TRP A 131 -12.36 1.65 -12.56
C TRP A 131 -11.62 2.56 -13.53
N ARG A 132 -11.38 2.07 -14.75
CA ARG A 132 -10.69 2.86 -15.78
C ARG A 132 -11.44 4.15 -16.13
N ALA A 133 -12.75 4.08 -16.25
CA ALA A 133 -13.59 5.25 -16.52
C ALA A 133 -13.55 6.25 -15.34
N GLY A 134 -13.72 5.77 -14.10
CA GLY A 134 -13.65 6.61 -12.90
C GLY A 134 -12.31 7.31 -12.73
N VAL A 135 -11.19 6.59 -12.90
CA VAL A 135 -9.84 7.17 -12.81
C VAL A 135 -9.57 8.16 -13.95
N LYS A 136 -10.09 7.90 -15.16
CA LYS A 136 -10.00 8.84 -16.28
C LYS A 136 -10.75 10.15 -15.99
N SER A 137 -11.97 10.07 -15.48
CA SER A 137 -12.77 11.25 -15.08
C SER A 137 -12.06 12.04 -13.98
N ALA A 138 -11.45 11.36 -13.00
CA ALA A 138 -10.64 12.02 -11.96
C ALA A 138 -9.45 12.79 -12.57
N LEU A 139 -8.74 12.19 -13.53
CA LEU A 139 -7.60 12.85 -14.20
C LEU A 139 -8.07 14.08 -14.98
N GLU A 140 -9.17 13.98 -15.73
CA GLU A 140 -9.75 15.09 -16.49
C GLU A 140 -10.16 16.24 -15.56
N TYR A 141 -10.76 15.94 -14.42
CA TYR A 141 -11.09 16.91 -13.39
C TYR A 141 -9.84 17.61 -12.83
N TYR A 142 -8.81 16.85 -12.42
CA TYR A 142 -7.57 17.43 -11.87
C TYR A 142 -6.86 18.33 -12.87
N ILE A 143 -6.90 18.00 -14.16
CA ILE A 143 -6.36 18.87 -15.21
C ILE A 143 -7.18 20.18 -15.29
N ALA A 144 -8.50 20.08 -15.24
CA ALA A 144 -9.40 21.23 -15.35
C ALA A 144 -9.27 22.21 -14.17
N VAL A 145 -8.99 21.72 -12.97
CA VAL A 145 -8.79 22.53 -11.76
C VAL A 145 -7.32 22.84 -11.47
N GLU A 146 -6.40 22.48 -12.40
CA GLU A 146 -4.96 22.71 -12.30
C GLU A 146 -4.28 22.03 -11.08
N ALA A 147 -4.86 20.94 -10.57
CA ALA A 147 -4.27 20.12 -9.50
C ALA A 147 -3.18 19.18 -10.05
N PHE A 148 -2.11 19.76 -10.60
CA PHE A 148 -1.08 19.01 -11.35
C PHE A 148 -0.32 17.97 -10.53
N GLU A 149 -0.20 18.16 -9.22
CA GLU A 149 0.41 17.20 -8.31
C GLU A 149 -0.36 15.87 -8.25
N LYS A 150 -1.68 15.90 -8.51
CA LYS A 150 -2.55 14.73 -8.56
C LYS A 150 -2.57 14.07 -9.95
N CYS A 151 -2.23 14.79 -11.01
CA CYS A 151 -2.29 14.29 -12.39
C CYS A 151 -1.29 13.17 -12.63
N THR A 152 -0.03 13.32 -12.18
CA THR A 152 1.02 12.33 -12.42
C THR A 152 0.70 10.97 -11.80
N PRO A 153 0.38 10.84 -10.50
CA PRO A 153 0.03 9.56 -9.91
C PRO A 153 -1.25 8.95 -10.49
N THR A 154 -2.25 9.78 -10.83
CA THR A 154 -3.51 9.32 -11.45
C THR A 154 -3.28 8.77 -12.86
N LYS A 155 -2.42 9.41 -13.66
CA LYS A 155 -2.02 8.90 -14.97
C LYS A 155 -1.29 7.55 -14.88
N GLN A 156 -0.36 7.42 -13.94
CA GLN A 156 0.33 6.15 -13.70
C GLN A 156 -0.62 5.04 -13.24
N LEU A 157 -1.65 5.38 -12.48
CA LEU A 157 -2.70 4.44 -12.09
C LEU A 157 -3.50 3.99 -13.33
N LEU A 158 -3.89 4.94 -14.19
CA LEU A 158 -4.65 4.67 -15.43
C LEU A 158 -3.88 3.75 -16.41
N GLU A 159 -2.56 3.85 -16.46
CA GLU A 159 -1.70 2.98 -17.27
C GLU A 159 -1.66 1.52 -16.77
N LYS A 160 -1.99 1.28 -15.50
CA LYS A 160 -2.02 -0.05 -14.87
C LYS A 160 -3.39 -0.74 -14.97
N LEU A 161 -4.42 -0.01 -15.36
CA LEU A 161 -5.79 -0.48 -15.55
C LEU A 161 -6.06 -0.90 -17.00
#